data_67b4c175f5bd0779106a3196650a2ca7
#
_entry.id   67b4c175f5bd0779106a3196650a2ca7
#
_cell.length_a   1.000
_cell.length_b   1.000
_cell.length_c   1.000
_cell.angle_alpha   90.00
_cell.angle_beta   90.00
_cell.angle_gamma   90.00
#
_symmetry.space_group_name_H-M   'P 1'
#
loop_
_entity.id
_entity.type
_entity.pdbx_description
1 polymer ?
#
loop_
_entity_poly.entity_id
_entity_poly.type
_entity_poly.pdbx_seq_one_letter_code
_entity_poly.pdbx_strand_id
1 'polypeptide(L)'
;MASRGVNKVIILGRVGQDPEVRYSPSGTAFANLTIATSEQWRDKNTGEQKELTEWHRVAVSGKLAEVVGQYVKKGDQIYFEGMLRTRKWKDQSGQDRYTTEVHVGINGVMQMLGGIGDSKQQAASRQSQNPQQQSSPAQHNEPPMDFDDDIPFAPVTLPFPRHAIHAI
;
A
#
# COMPACT_ATOMS: atom_id res chain seq x y z
N MET A 1 -28.80 -23.39 10.45
CA MET A 1 -29.34 -22.37 9.52
C MET A 1 -28.21 -21.83 8.67
N ALA A 2 -28.36 -21.83 7.34
CA ALA A 2 -27.35 -21.26 6.47
C ALA A 2 -27.34 -19.72 6.64
N SER A 3 -26.16 -19.13 6.88
CA SER A 3 -25.98 -17.68 6.87
C SER A 3 -26.22 -17.14 5.45
N ARG A 4 -27.14 -16.19 5.31
CA ARG A 4 -27.48 -15.56 4.00
C ARG A 4 -26.91 -14.17 3.83
N GLY A 5 -26.02 -13.74 4.72
CA GLY A 5 -25.41 -12.42 4.68
C GLY A 5 -23.95 -12.47 4.23
N VAL A 6 -23.47 -11.39 3.60
CA VAL A 6 -22.06 -11.16 3.32
C VAL A 6 -21.59 -9.99 4.19
N ASN A 7 -20.52 -10.20 4.95
CA ASN A 7 -19.82 -9.15 5.69
C ASN A 7 -18.36 -9.16 5.24
N LYS A 8 -18.05 -8.32 4.26
CA LYS A 8 -16.71 -8.18 3.69
C LYS A 8 -16.40 -6.69 3.52
N VAL A 9 -15.22 -6.29 3.94
CA VAL A 9 -14.67 -4.94 3.77
C VAL A 9 -13.32 -5.05 3.10
N ILE A 10 -13.08 -4.19 2.13
CA ILE A 10 -11.81 -4.04 1.44
C ILE A 10 -11.34 -2.61 1.68
N ILE A 11 -10.11 -2.45 2.16
CA ILE A 11 -9.47 -1.16 2.36
C ILE A 11 -8.10 -1.18 1.70
N LEU A 12 -7.86 -0.19 0.85
CA LEU A 12 -6.55 0.14 0.31
C LEU A 12 -6.22 1.58 0.72
N GLY A 13 -5.23 1.76 1.58
CA GLY A 13 -4.90 3.08 2.11
C GLY A 13 -3.49 3.16 2.66
N ARG A 14 -3.20 4.27 3.34
CA ARG A 14 -1.91 4.50 3.99
C ARG A 14 -2.02 4.38 5.50
N VAL A 15 -1.00 3.78 6.10
CA VAL A 15 -0.88 3.64 7.56
C VAL A 15 -0.65 5.00 8.20
N GLY A 16 -1.55 5.42 9.09
CA GLY A 16 -1.52 6.75 9.70
C GLY A 16 -0.51 6.90 10.84
N GLN A 17 -0.25 5.80 11.54
CA GLN A 17 0.71 5.74 12.65
C GLN A 17 1.33 4.34 12.72
N ASP A 18 2.45 4.21 13.42
CA ASP A 18 3.08 2.90 13.61
C ASP A 18 2.12 1.93 14.32
N PRO A 19 2.05 0.66 13.87
CA PRO A 19 1.16 -0.33 14.43
C PRO A 19 1.44 -0.60 15.91
N GLU A 20 0.37 -0.68 16.72
CA GLU A 20 0.47 -1.09 18.11
C GLU A 20 0.19 -2.60 18.21
N VAL A 21 1.23 -3.38 18.54
CA VAL A 21 1.12 -4.84 18.68
C VAL A 21 1.03 -5.21 20.16
N ARG A 22 0.08 -6.07 20.49
CA ARG A 22 -0.12 -6.65 21.81
C ARG A 22 -0.29 -8.15 21.73
N TYR A 23 0.10 -8.87 22.77
CA TYR A 23 -0.05 -10.31 22.85
C TYR A 23 -1.07 -10.66 23.95
N SER A 24 -1.95 -11.60 23.62
CA SER A 24 -2.84 -12.19 24.63
C SER A 24 -2.06 -13.11 25.60
N PRO A 25 -2.63 -13.48 26.74
CA PRO A 25 -2.03 -14.48 27.63
C PRO A 25 -1.79 -15.84 26.96
N SER A 26 -2.56 -16.15 25.91
CA SER A 26 -2.38 -17.36 25.09
C SER A 26 -1.30 -17.24 24.01
N GLY A 27 -0.56 -16.12 23.94
CA GLY A 27 0.48 -15.88 22.96
C GLY A 27 0.00 -15.41 21.58
N THR A 28 -1.29 -15.18 21.40
CA THR A 28 -1.82 -14.69 20.12
C THR A 28 -1.54 -13.20 19.96
N ALA A 29 -0.92 -12.82 18.84
CA ALA A 29 -0.66 -11.42 18.52
C ALA A 29 -1.92 -10.70 18.03
N PHE A 30 -2.06 -9.44 18.40
CA PHE A 30 -3.08 -8.49 17.94
C PHE A 30 -2.39 -7.18 17.57
N ALA A 31 -2.71 -6.64 16.40
CA ALA A 31 -2.22 -5.34 15.96
C ALA A 31 -3.39 -4.41 15.68
N ASN A 32 -3.30 -3.17 16.19
CA ASN A 32 -4.25 -2.12 15.87
C ASN A 32 -3.58 -1.10 14.95
N LEU A 33 -4.26 -0.78 13.85
CA LEU A 33 -3.83 0.19 12.86
C LEU A 33 -4.93 1.21 12.61
N THR A 34 -4.48 2.38 12.18
CA THR A 34 -5.36 3.42 11.61
C THR A 34 -4.94 3.62 10.17
N ILE A 35 -5.86 3.42 9.23
CA ILE A 35 -5.61 3.50 7.79
C ILE A 35 -6.36 4.70 7.23
N ALA A 36 -5.65 5.57 6.49
CA ALA A 36 -6.22 6.68 5.77
C ALA A 36 -6.56 6.29 4.34
N THR A 37 -7.79 6.61 3.92
CA THR A 37 -8.20 6.60 2.51
C THR A 37 -8.59 8.02 2.12
N SER A 38 -8.05 8.55 1.02
CA SER A 38 -8.33 9.91 0.57
C SER A 38 -9.03 9.90 -0.78
N GLU A 39 -10.07 10.71 -0.89
CA GLU A 39 -10.75 11.00 -2.13
C GLU A 39 -10.49 12.44 -2.53
N GLN A 40 -10.20 12.67 -3.79
CA GLN A 40 -9.98 14.01 -4.34
C GLN A 40 -10.95 14.27 -5.47
N TRP A 41 -11.62 15.43 -5.44
CA TRP A 41 -12.51 15.85 -6.51
C TRP A 41 -12.41 17.35 -6.75
N ARG A 42 -12.82 17.75 -7.93
CA ARG A 42 -12.94 19.17 -8.26
C ARG A 42 -14.38 19.62 -8.04
N ASP A 43 -14.56 20.66 -7.23
CA ASP A 43 -15.87 21.29 -7.02
C ASP A 43 -16.35 21.92 -8.32
N LYS A 44 -17.56 21.52 -8.75
CA LYS A 44 -18.12 21.98 -10.05
C LYS A 44 -18.51 23.46 -10.05
N ASN A 45 -18.76 24.05 -8.88
CA ASN A 45 -19.21 25.44 -8.77
C ASN A 45 -18.04 26.41 -8.58
N THR A 46 -17.07 26.03 -7.74
CA THR A 46 -15.91 26.89 -7.42
C THR A 46 -14.68 26.57 -8.26
N GLY A 47 -14.64 25.38 -8.88
CA GLY A 47 -13.47 24.90 -9.62
C GLY A 47 -12.29 24.49 -8.72
N GLU A 48 -12.44 24.57 -7.42
CA GLU A 48 -11.39 24.23 -6.46
C GLU A 48 -11.24 22.71 -6.31
N GLN A 49 -10.00 22.28 -6.04
CA GLN A 49 -9.72 20.91 -5.70
C GLN A 49 -10.00 20.69 -4.22
N LYS A 50 -10.88 19.73 -3.92
CA LYS A 50 -11.23 19.31 -2.55
C LYS A 50 -10.69 17.91 -2.27
N GLU A 51 -10.31 17.68 -1.03
CA GLU A 51 -9.87 16.37 -0.54
C GLU A 51 -10.64 16.02 0.72
N LEU A 52 -11.06 14.76 0.81
CA LEU A 52 -11.65 14.15 2.00
C LEU A 52 -10.83 12.94 2.39
N THR A 53 -10.39 12.88 3.64
CA THR A 53 -9.66 11.73 4.18
C THR A 53 -10.50 11.05 5.25
N GLU A 54 -10.76 9.77 5.06
CA GLU A 54 -11.44 8.91 6.03
C GLU A 54 -10.43 8.02 6.76
N TRP A 55 -10.63 7.89 8.08
CA TRP A 55 -9.75 7.12 8.95
C TRP A 55 -10.44 5.84 9.41
N HIS A 56 -9.89 4.70 8.99
CA HIS A 56 -10.41 3.39 9.30
C HIS A 56 -9.61 2.73 10.41
N ARG A 57 -10.31 2.21 11.42
CA ARG A 57 -9.69 1.37 12.46
C ARG A 57 -9.66 -0.08 11.98
N VAL A 58 -8.46 -0.66 11.94
CA VAL A 58 -8.23 -2.03 11.50
C VAL A 58 -7.59 -2.81 12.64
N ALA A 59 -8.25 -3.89 13.07
CA ALA A 59 -7.75 -4.82 14.06
C ALA A 59 -7.32 -6.11 13.38
N VAL A 60 -6.03 -6.42 13.43
CA VAL A 60 -5.43 -7.60 12.83
C VAL A 60 -5.10 -8.61 13.92
N SER A 61 -5.31 -9.91 13.69
CA SER A 61 -5.05 -10.95 14.67
C SER A 61 -4.24 -12.12 14.11
N GLY A 62 -3.49 -12.80 14.99
CA GLY A 62 -2.67 -13.97 14.68
C GLY A 62 -1.41 -13.63 13.90
N LYS A 63 -0.99 -14.52 13.00
CA LYS A 63 0.26 -14.35 12.23
C LYS A 63 0.33 -13.06 11.41
N LEU A 64 -0.80 -12.59 10.89
CA LEU A 64 -0.82 -11.31 10.18
C LEU A 64 -0.47 -10.14 11.09
N ALA A 65 -0.87 -10.19 12.38
CA ALA A 65 -0.51 -9.16 13.35
C ALA A 65 1.00 -9.13 13.67
N GLU A 66 1.65 -10.29 13.68
CA GLU A 66 3.11 -10.38 13.84
C GLU A 66 3.83 -9.76 12.64
N VAL A 67 3.38 -10.08 11.42
CA VAL A 67 3.92 -9.50 10.18
C VAL A 67 3.73 -7.98 10.17
N VAL A 68 2.55 -7.50 10.57
CA VAL A 68 2.26 -6.06 10.71
C VAL A 68 3.27 -5.40 11.65
N GLY A 69 3.48 -5.98 12.84
CA GLY A 69 4.41 -5.41 13.82
C GLY A 69 5.87 -5.40 13.39
N GLN A 70 6.26 -6.35 12.53
CA GLN A 70 7.63 -6.50 12.07
C GLN A 70 7.96 -5.61 10.88
N TYR A 71 7.02 -5.42 9.95
CA TYR A 71 7.32 -4.84 8.64
C TYR A 71 6.56 -3.55 8.33
N VAL A 72 5.38 -3.34 8.93
CA VAL A 72 4.52 -2.19 8.60
C VAL A 72 4.90 -0.98 9.43
N LYS A 73 5.02 0.18 8.77
CA LYS A 73 5.34 1.47 9.38
C LYS A 73 4.35 2.54 8.96
N LYS A 74 4.32 3.65 9.70
CA LYS A 74 3.59 4.85 9.31
C LYS A 74 3.95 5.28 7.88
N GLY A 75 2.92 5.55 7.07
CA GLY A 75 3.05 5.99 5.68
C GLY A 75 3.01 4.87 4.65
N ASP A 76 3.22 3.61 5.05
CA ASP A 76 3.17 2.48 4.13
C ASP A 76 1.79 2.34 3.49
N GLN A 77 1.78 1.96 2.22
CA GLN A 77 0.56 1.62 1.52
C GLN A 77 0.23 0.15 1.71
N ILE A 78 -1.00 -0.12 2.16
CA ILE A 78 -1.41 -1.47 2.54
C ILE A 78 -2.84 -1.76 2.10
N TYR A 79 -3.06 -3.00 1.69
CA TYR A 79 -4.35 -3.56 1.32
C TYR A 79 -4.81 -4.54 2.38
N PHE A 80 -6.07 -4.42 2.81
CA PHE A 80 -6.72 -5.34 3.73
C PHE A 80 -8.05 -5.83 3.20
N GLU A 81 -8.32 -7.14 3.39
CA GLU A 81 -9.67 -7.70 3.34
C GLU A 81 -10.03 -8.24 4.72
N GLY A 82 -11.17 -7.86 5.22
CA GLY A 82 -11.68 -8.28 6.51
C GLY A 82 -13.19 -8.19 6.59
N MET A 83 -13.70 -8.12 7.82
CA MET A 83 -15.13 -7.96 8.09
C MET A 83 -15.34 -6.83 9.08
N LEU A 84 -16.48 -6.16 9.02
CA LEU A 84 -16.90 -5.21 10.06
C LEU A 84 -17.26 -5.95 11.34
N ARG A 85 -16.76 -5.45 12.45
CA ARG A 85 -17.09 -5.95 13.77
C ARG A 85 -17.31 -4.78 14.73
N THR A 86 -18.43 -4.77 15.41
CA THR A 86 -18.72 -3.79 16.44
C THR A 86 -18.44 -4.40 17.81
N ARG A 87 -17.56 -3.74 18.57
CA ARG A 87 -17.17 -4.11 19.92
C ARG A 87 -17.83 -3.15 20.92
N LYS A 88 -18.48 -3.72 21.94
CA LYS A 88 -18.99 -3.00 23.08
C LYS A 88 -17.91 -2.90 24.17
N TRP A 89 -17.72 -1.74 24.76
CA TRP A 89 -16.80 -1.52 25.87
C TRP A 89 -17.35 -0.45 26.82
N LYS A 90 -16.84 -0.40 28.04
CA LYS A 90 -17.24 0.61 29.03
C LYS A 90 -16.17 1.71 29.05
N ASP A 91 -16.63 2.96 29.02
CA ASP A 91 -15.76 4.11 29.26
C ASP A 91 -15.47 4.31 30.76
N GLN A 92 -14.64 5.31 31.07
CA GLN A 92 -14.25 5.62 32.46
C GLN A 92 -15.44 6.00 33.36
N SER A 93 -16.55 6.45 32.77
CA SER A 93 -17.80 6.78 33.48
C SER A 93 -18.72 5.58 33.65
N GLY A 94 -18.32 4.38 33.20
CA GLY A 94 -19.09 3.15 33.22
C GLY A 94 -20.18 3.04 32.16
N GLN A 95 -20.25 4.00 31.21
CA GLN A 95 -21.20 3.97 30.11
C GLN A 95 -20.77 2.99 29.02
N ASP A 96 -21.75 2.32 28.44
CA ASP A 96 -21.55 1.43 27.32
C ASP A 96 -21.25 2.22 26.04
N ARG A 97 -20.12 1.95 25.42
CA ARG A 97 -19.69 2.50 24.14
C ARG A 97 -19.54 1.40 23.10
N TYR A 98 -19.74 1.77 21.85
CA TYR A 98 -19.63 0.88 20.72
C TYR A 98 -18.58 1.42 19.75
N THR A 99 -17.66 0.56 19.33
CA THR A 99 -16.65 0.90 18.32
C THR A 99 -16.75 -0.11 17.20
N THR A 100 -16.97 0.37 15.99
CA THR A 100 -16.95 -0.43 14.78
C THR A 100 -15.56 -0.36 14.16
N GLU A 101 -14.98 -1.51 13.87
CA GLU A 101 -13.63 -1.66 13.32
C GLU A 101 -13.63 -2.77 12.27
N VAL A 102 -12.66 -2.72 11.36
CA VAL A 102 -12.43 -3.78 10.38
C VAL A 102 -11.55 -4.84 11.01
N HIS A 103 -12.08 -6.03 11.16
CA HIS A 103 -11.35 -7.16 11.73
C HIS A 103 -10.75 -8.04 10.64
N VAL A 104 -9.41 -8.18 10.66
CA VAL A 104 -8.63 -9.02 9.75
C VAL A 104 -8.10 -10.21 10.57
N GLY A 105 -8.77 -11.34 10.46
CA GLY A 105 -8.42 -12.58 11.14
C GLY A 105 -7.80 -13.60 10.19
N ILE A 106 -7.90 -14.89 10.56
CA ILE A 106 -7.31 -16.01 9.82
C ILE A 106 -7.78 -16.12 8.36
N ASN A 107 -9.02 -15.69 8.08
CA ASN A 107 -9.60 -15.67 6.72
C ASN A 107 -9.48 -14.30 6.04
N GLY A 108 -8.78 -13.37 6.67
CA GLY A 108 -8.50 -12.06 6.10
C GLY A 108 -7.28 -12.08 5.19
N VAL A 109 -7.21 -11.08 4.33
CA VAL A 109 -6.06 -10.88 3.44
C VAL A 109 -5.36 -9.57 3.82
N MET A 110 -4.05 -9.60 3.79
CA MET A 110 -3.20 -8.42 3.93
C MET A 110 -2.12 -8.45 2.87
N GLN A 111 -1.91 -7.32 2.21
CA GLN A 111 -0.83 -7.14 1.23
C GLN A 111 -0.20 -5.77 1.40
N MET A 112 1.10 -5.73 1.60
CA MET A 112 1.89 -4.50 1.56
C MET A 112 2.17 -4.14 0.10
N LEU A 113 1.88 -2.89 -0.29
CA LEU A 113 1.98 -2.41 -1.67
C LEU A 113 3.13 -1.43 -1.89
N GLY A 114 3.81 -0.99 -0.82
CA GLY A 114 5.05 -0.21 -0.87
C GLY A 114 6.25 -1.16 -0.98
N GLY A 115 6.99 -1.09 -2.08
CA GLY A 115 8.26 -1.81 -2.18
C GLY A 115 9.29 -1.23 -1.22
N ILE A 116 10.21 -2.07 -0.77
CA ILE A 116 11.39 -1.75 0.07
C ILE A 116 12.31 -0.66 -0.56
N GLY A 117 11.89 -0.02 -1.68
CA GLY A 117 12.66 0.91 -2.50
C GLY A 117 12.53 2.41 -2.19
N ASP A 118 11.46 2.86 -1.54
CA ASP A 118 11.22 4.31 -1.43
C ASP A 118 11.98 5.02 -0.28
N SER A 119 12.54 4.26 0.66
CA SER A 119 13.30 4.85 1.78
C SER A 119 14.75 5.21 1.45
N LYS A 120 15.28 4.84 0.26
CA LYS A 120 16.67 5.15 -0.14
C LYS A 120 16.82 6.39 -1.05
N GLN A 121 15.75 6.89 -1.63
CA GLN A 121 15.86 8.02 -2.57
C GLN A 121 15.84 9.40 -1.92
N GLN A 122 15.43 9.53 -0.66
CA GLN A 122 15.41 10.82 0.04
C GLN A 122 16.73 11.18 0.76
N ALA A 123 17.67 10.24 0.87
CA ALA A 123 18.98 10.50 1.48
C ALA A 123 20.07 10.93 0.49
N ALA A 124 19.86 10.72 -0.82
CA ALA A 124 20.88 11.00 -1.83
C ALA A 124 20.83 12.43 -2.42
N SER A 125 19.80 13.22 -2.13
CA SER A 125 19.64 14.57 -2.70
C SER A 125 20.14 15.70 -1.81
N ARG A 126 20.82 15.44 -0.68
CA ARG A 126 21.33 16.47 0.23
C ARG A 126 22.86 16.62 0.29
N GLN A 127 23.59 15.99 -0.61
CA GLN A 127 25.06 16.14 -0.62
C GLN A 127 25.60 16.42 -2.02
N SER A 128 25.35 17.63 -2.52
CA SER A 128 26.10 18.21 -3.64
C SER A 128 25.99 19.74 -3.58
N GLN A 129 26.57 20.33 -2.57
CA GLN A 129 27.04 21.71 -2.63
C GLN A 129 28.35 21.79 -1.87
N ASN A 130 29.45 21.72 -2.57
CA ASN A 130 30.67 22.40 -2.20
C ASN A 130 31.40 22.83 -3.47
N PRO A 131 31.74 24.11 -3.61
CA PRO A 131 32.36 24.67 -4.79
C PRO A 131 33.89 24.75 -4.68
N GLN A 132 34.52 24.68 -5.86
CA GLN A 132 35.85 25.19 -6.21
C GLN A 132 37.11 24.47 -5.68
N GLN A 133 37.82 23.87 -6.65
CA GLN A 133 39.18 24.37 -6.93
C GLN A 133 39.66 23.89 -8.31
N GLN A 134 40.17 24.85 -9.05
CA GLN A 134 40.80 24.79 -10.37
C GLN A 134 42.08 23.93 -10.38
N SER A 135 42.27 23.18 -11.42
CA SER A 135 43.54 23.09 -12.15
C SER A 135 43.37 22.27 -13.45
N SER A 136 43.68 22.89 -14.59
CA SER A 136 43.83 22.30 -15.95
C SER A 136 45.25 21.71 -16.11
N PRO A 137 45.63 21.16 -17.28
CA PRO A 137 45.00 20.18 -18.16
C PRO A 137 45.95 18.99 -18.48
N ALA A 138 45.39 17.85 -18.88
CA ALA A 138 46.14 16.88 -19.68
C ALA A 138 45.23 16.23 -20.72
N GLN A 139 45.60 16.43 -21.97
CA GLN A 139 45.04 15.79 -23.16
C GLN A 139 45.23 14.29 -23.10
N HIS A 140 44.16 13.52 -23.32
CA HIS A 140 44.27 12.19 -23.89
C HIS A 140 43.17 12.01 -24.92
N ASN A 141 43.64 11.83 -26.15
CA ASN A 141 42.90 11.45 -27.34
C ASN A 141 42.44 10.00 -27.18
N GLU A 142 41.15 9.75 -27.17
CA GLU A 142 40.55 8.45 -27.49
C GLU A 142 39.44 8.65 -28.50
N PRO A 143 39.33 7.78 -29.53
CA PRO A 143 38.38 7.96 -30.62
C PRO A 143 36.95 7.60 -30.19
N PRO A 144 35.91 8.17 -30.84
CA PRO A 144 34.52 7.88 -30.53
C PRO A 144 34.17 6.45 -30.92
N MET A 145 33.63 5.69 -29.94
CA MET A 145 32.94 4.42 -30.21
C MET A 145 31.51 4.73 -30.63
N ASP A 146 31.24 4.52 -31.91
CA ASP A 146 29.89 4.41 -32.46
C ASP A 146 29.26 3.11 -31.94
N PHE A 147 28.32 3.24 -31.05
CA PHE A 147 27.36 2.17 -30.74
C PHE A 147 26.11 2.41 -31.58
N ASP A 148 26.09 1.83 -32.75
CA ASP A 148 24.92 1.58 -33.57
C ASP A 148 24.17 0.38 -32.90
N ASP A 149 23.32 0.65 -31.95
CA ASP A 149 22.39 -0.35 -31.35
C ASP A 149 21.07 -0.29 -32.12
N ASP A 150 21.10 -0.83 -33.33
CA ASP A 150 19.89 -1.11 -34.10
C ASP A 150 19.26 -2.40 -33.59
N ILE A 151 18.29 -2.28 -32.68
CA ILE A 151 17.47 -3.41 -32.20
C ILE A 151 16.31 -3.60 -33.20
N PRO A 152 16.31 -4.63 -34.04
CA PRO A 152 15.23 -4.87 -34.99
C PRO A 152 14.00 -5.42 -34.22
N PHE A 153 12.97 -4.61 -34.06
CA PHE A 153 11.63 -5.08 -33.65
C PHE A 153 11.02 -5.88 -34.81
N ALA A 154 11.10 -7.18 -34.73
CA ALA A 154 10.33 -8.06 -35.62
C ALA A 154 8.85 -8.10 -35.17
N PRO A 155 7.87 -7.89 -36.06
CA PRO A 155 6.47 -8.03 -35.71
C PRO A 155 6.11 -9.50 -35.48
N VAL A 156 5.67 -9.82 -34.27
CA VAL A 156 5.14 -11.14 -33.92
C VAL A 156 3.74 -11.26 -34.52
N THR A 157 3.62 -11.94 -35.65
CA THR A 157 2.33 -12.37 -36.20
C THR A 157 1.95 -13.72 -35.62
N LEU A 158 0.99 -13.73 -34.70
CA LEU A 158 0.35 -14.95 -34.20
C LEU A 158 -0.76 -15.36 -35.19
N PRO A 159 -0.75 -16.58 -35.72
CA PRO A 159 -1.86 -17.10 -36.51
C PRO A 159 -3.01 -17.53 -35.60
N PHE A 160 -4.14 -16.85 -35.67
CA PHE A 160 -5.39 -17.28 -35.05
C PHE A 160 -6.03 -18.38 -35.91
N PRO A 161 -6.37 -19.57 -35.37
CA PRO A 161 -7.17 -20.56 -36.08
C PRO A 161 -8.63 -20.08 -36.13
N ARG A 162 -9.16 -19.91 -37.34
CA ARG A 162 -10.58 -19.69 -37.56
C ARG A 162 -11.33 -21.04 -37.33
N HIS A 163 -12.05 -21.14 -36.24
CA HIS A 163 -13.05 -22.21 -36.10
C HIS A 163 -14.30 -21.83 -36.92
N ALA A 164 -14.58 -22.63 -37.92
CA ALA A 164 -15.83 -22.61 -38.67
C ALA A 164 -16.95 -23.15 -37.75
N ILE A 165 -17.95 -22.31 -37.48
CA ILE A 165 -19.20 -22.75 -36.83
C ILE A 165 -20.09 -23.32 -37.94
N HIS A 166 -20.30 -24.63 -37.92
CA HIS A 166 -21.34 -25.29 -38.71
C HIS A 166 -22.64 -25.21 -37.91
N ALA A 167 -23.62 -24.51 -38.49
CA ALA A 167 -25.01 -24.54 -38.04
C ALA A 167 -25.70 -25.81 -38.57
N ILE A 168 -26.37 -26.49 -37.65
CA ILE A 168 -27.53 -27.36 -37.91
C ILE A 168 -28.61 -27.00 -36.91
#